data_00962ba75d11b572f820c709301172d5
#
_entry.id   00962ba75d11b572f820c709301172d5
#
_cell.length_a   1.000
_cell.length_b   1.000
_cell.length_c   1.000
_cell.angle_alpha   90.00
_cell.angle_beta   90.00
_cell.angle_gamma   90.00
#
_symmetry.space_group_name_H-M   'P 1'
#
loop_
_entity.id
_entity.type
_entity.pdbx_description
1 polymer ?
#
loop_
_entity_poly.entity_id
_entity_poly.type
_entity_poly.pdbx_seq_one_letter_code
_entity_poly.pdbx_strand_id
1 'polypeptide(L)'
;MTAPTLITGFGAISPLGLRLEDHAASAGALDRFGWAFADIDEAERLASRSTTQHGHETRPIPEGFSITDYVKPVGLRRKKRFSQIAMAAATVAFTSARLGERPADLERVGVVTGTEYGPQRVVSEYLNGLLGGGLQQASPGLFTQTVYNVANGQASLALGLKGANSTLVGGSALAYAELLLASGKADALLAISLDETNQIMTEYFDRVFEHPRGVAFTFATGEAAAVVVLESARSAEARGATPLATLLSTASASAAGAGVSYLDWQPDDTTIEHSMRQALERANLTIDEVDTVVGTANGLEGLTRSELSAIRAIGHRGSVLLPRLATGECFGGNEALAHVIGLQASAPGSSILTTVATVNGGVTSTITRKAAA
;
A
#
# COMPACT_ATOMS: atom_id res chain seq x y z
N MET A 1 -3.99 -9.58 -27.43
CA MET A 1 -3.61 -8.55 -26.45
C MET A 1 -4.81 -8.38 -25.53
N THR A 2 -4.64 -8.56 -24.22
CA THR A 2 -5.66 -8.24 -23.23
C THR A 2 -5.88 -6.74 -23.22
N ALA A 3 -7.14 -6.30 -23.06
CA ALA A 3 -7.45 -4.87 -22.95
C ALA A 3 -6.71 -4.28 -21.74
N PRO A 4 -6.23 -3.02 -21.82
CA PRO A 4 -5.47 -2.42 -20.74
C PRO A 4 -6.31 -2.26 -19.46
N THR A 5 -5.68 -2.44 -18.31
CA THR A 5 -6.25 -2.10 -17.01
C THR A 5 -5.98 -0.63 -16.72
N LEU A 6 -7.01 0.12 -16.39
CA LEU A 6 -6.93 1.55 -16.12
C LEU A 6 -7.01 1.82 -14.62
N ILE A 7 -6.30 2.86 -14.17
CA ILE A 7 -6.45 3.44 -12.84
C ILE A 7 -7.37 4.65 -13.00
N THR A 8 -8.58 4.59 -12.45
CA THR A 8 -9.58 5.62 -12.61
C THR A 8 -9.80 6.45 -11.35
N GLY A 9 -9.22 6.04 -10.22
CA GLY A 9 -9.27 6.78 -8.96
C GLY A 9 -8.32 6.22 -7.93
N PHE A 10 -8.07 6.98 -6.89
CA PHE A 10 -7.31 6.54 -5.72
C PHE A 10 -7.72 7.31 -4.47
N GLY A 11 -7.39 6.77 -3.31
CA GLY A 11 -7.61 7.38 -2.01
C GLY A 11 -6.59 6.89 -1.00
N ALA A 12 -6.25 7.70 -0.02
CA ALA A 12 -5.34 7.31 1.04
C ALA A 12 -5.66 8.02 2.35
N ILE A 13 -5.48 7.30 3.44
CA ILE A 13 -5.44 7.77 4.82
C ILE A 13 -4.13 7.23 5.39
N SER A 14 -3.18 8.08 5.68
CA SER A 14 -1.81 7.68 6.04
C SER A 14 -1.15 8.71 6.96
N PRO A 15 0.07 8.48 7.45
CA PRO A 15 0.83 9.47 8.19
C PRO A 15 1.07 10.80 7.44
N LEU A 16 0.99 10.80 6.11
CA LEU A 16 1.14 12.01 5.29
C LEU A 16 -0.10 12.89 5.28
N GLY A 17 -1.27 12.36 5.65
CA GLY A 17 -2.49 13.15 5.72
C GLY A 17 -3.79 12.34 5.62
N LEU A 18 -4.89 13.08 5.70
CA LEU A 18 -6.25 12.56 5.70
C LEU A 18 -6.99 12.81 4.37
N ARG A 19 -6.39 13.59 3.47
CA ARG A 19 -6.96 13.97 2.17
C ARG A 19 -5.93 13.77 1.07
N LEU A 20 -6.38 13.61 -0.16
CA LEU A 20 -5.49 13.43 -1.32
C LEU A 20 -4.56 14.64 -1.53
N GLU A 21 -5.03 15.85 -1.23
CA GLU A 21 -4.25 17.08 -1.32
C GLU A 21 -3.05 17.07 -0.35
N ASP A 22 -3.21 16.47 0.82
CA ASP A 22 -2.15 16.35 1.82
C ASP A 22 -1.02 15.46 1.27
N HIS A 23 -1.37 14.36 0.61
CA HIS A 23 -0.42 13.45 -0.04
C HIS A 23 0.25 14.12 -1.25
N ALA A 24 -0.51 14.86 -2.05
CA ALA A 24 0.04 15.63 -3.17
C ALA A 24 1.02 16.72 -2.70
N ALA A 25 0.67 17.44 -1.63
CA ALA A 25 1.54 18.44 -1.03
C ALA A 25 2.83 17.82 -0.47
N SER A 26 2.72 16.65 0.17
CA SER A 26 3.88 15.89 0.65
C SER A 26 4.74 15.40 -0.52
N ALA A 27 4.12 14.89 -1.58
CA ALA A 27 4.80 14.49 -2.80
C ALA A 27 5.51 15.68 -3.48
N GLY A 28 4.90 16.87 -3.49
CA GLY A 28 5.49 18.11 -4.02
C GLY A 28 6.57 18.73 -3.12
N ALA A 29 6.64 18.34 -1.84
CA ALA A 29 7.63 18.83 -0.88
C ALA A 29 8.76 17.82 -0.62
N LEU A 30 9.06 16.98 -1.60
CA LEU A 30 9.97 15.84 -1.51
C LEU A 30 11.31 16.14 -0.87
N ASP A 31 11.90 17.30 -1.18
CA ASP A 31 13.21 17.72 -0.65
C ASP A 31 13.24 17.94 0.87
N ARG A 32 12.06 18.15 1.50
CA ARG A 32 11.99 18.46 2.93
C ARG A 32 12.03 17.23 3.83
N PHE A 33 11.69 16.07 3.30
CA PHE A 33 11.52 14.84 4.10
C PHE A 33 12.65 13.82 3.91
N GLY A 34 13.58 14.06 2.99
CA GLY A 34 14.72 13.16 2.75
C GLY A 34 14.35 11.77 2.23
N TRP A 35 13.24 11.65 1.48
CA TRP A 35 12.77 10.38 0.91
C TRP A 35 12.60 10.40 -0.61
N ALA A 36 12.87 11.54 -1.24
CA ALA A 36 12.93 11.66 -2.68
C ALA A 36 14.32 12.11 -3.11
N PHE A 37 14.83 11.46 -4.11
CA PHE A 37 16.19 11.60 -4.60
C PHE A 37 16.14 11.84 -6.09
N ALA A 38 17.02 12.76 -6.57
CA ALA A 38 17.11 13.06 -7.99
C ALA A 38 17.58 11.84 -8.80
N ASP A 39 18.42 11.01 -8.18
CA ASP A 39 18.97 9.79 -8.76
C ASP A 39 19.40 8.78 -7.67
N ILE A 40 19.83 7.61 -8.12
CA ILE A 40 20.30 6.53 -7.24
C ILE A 40 21.58 6.91 -6.49
N ASP A 41 22.45 7.74 -7.05
CA ASP A 41 23.71 8.12 -6.41
C ASP A 41 23.47 9.01 -5.18
N GLU A 42 22.44 9.84 -5.23
CA GLU A 42 22.01 10.64 -4.08
C GLU A 42 21.43 9.75 -2.97
N ALA A 43 20.56 8.80 -3.31
CA ALA A 43 19.98 7.84 -2.36
C ALA A 43 21.07 7.00 -1.67
N GLU A 44 22.03 6.48 -2.41
CA GLU A 44 23.15 5.70 -1.86
C GLU A 44 24.09 6.53 -0.98
N ARG A 45 24.37 7.77 -1.35
CA ARG A 45 25.18 8.67 -0.51
C ARG A 45 24.55 8.92 0.85
N LEU A 46 23.24 9.03 0.93
CA LEU A 46 22.53 9.20 2.19
C LEU A 46 22.45 7.89 2.97
N ALA A 47 22.18 6.77 2.29
CA ALA A 47 22.16 5.45 2.91
C ALA A 47 23.52 5.02 3.49
N SER A 48 24.63 5.45 2.88
CA SER A 48 25.98 5.14 3.38
C SER A 48 26.36 5.88 4.68
N ARG A 49 25.61 6.91 5.05
CA ARG A 49 25.74 7.60 6.34
C ARG A 49 25.02 6.78 7.40
N SER A 50 25.56 5.60 7.72
CA SER A 50 25.01 4.70 8.74
C SER A 50 24.78 5.45 10.04
N THR A 51 23.54 5.40 10.55
CA THR A 51 23.17 5.90 11.86
C THR A 51 22.92 4.71 12.79
N THR A 52 23.36 4.82 14.04
CA THR A 52 22.96 3.89 15.07
C THR A 52 21.67 4.40 15.68
N GLN A 53 20.58 3.67 15.50
CA GLN A 53 19.29 4.03 16.09
C GLN A 53 19.07 3.25 17.38
N HIS A 54 18.67 3.98 18.41
CA HIS A 54 18.16 3.43 19.66
C HIS A 54 16.64 3.65 19.70
N GLY A 55 15.89 2.57 19.91
CA GLY A 55 14.43 2.61 19.87
C GLY A 55 13.87 2.66 18.46
N HIS A 56 12.54 2.72 18.34
CA HIS A 56 11.87 2.93 17.06
C HIS A 56 10.85 4.08 17.20
N GLU A 57 10.45 4.64 16.06
CA GLU A 57 9.42 5.66 16.01
C GLU A 57 8.09 5.06 15.54
N THR A 58 6.99 5.65 15.95
CA THR A 58 5.67 5.34 15.39
C THR A 58 5.14 6.56 14.67
N ARG A 59 4.70 6.38 13.44
CA ARG A 59 4.08 7.43 12.60
C ARG A 59 2.60 7.12 12.42
N PRO A 60 1.75 7.64 13.33
CA PRO A 60 0.32 7.41 13.24
C PRO A 60 -0.31 8.24 12.13
N ILE A 61 -1.51 7.86 11.73
CA ILE A 61 -2.41 8.75 11.00
C ILE A 61 -2.64 10.02 11.84
N PRO A 62 -2.64 11.23 11.23
CA PRO A 62 -2.77 12.50 11.93
C PRO A 62 -3.95 12.54 12.90
N GLU A 63 -3.78 13.27 14.00
CA GLU A 63 -4.87 13.56 14.93
C GLU A 63 -6.03 14.26 14.20
N GLY A 64 -7.25 13.99 14.67
CA GLY A 64 -8.46 14.53 14.04
C GLY A 64 -9.11 13.59 13.03
N PHE A 65 -8.54 12.41 12.74
CA PHE A 65 -9.22 11.42 11.91
C PHE A 65 -10.57 11.02 12.51
N SER A 66 -11.65 11.27 11.77
CA SER A 66 -13.00 10.82 12.10
C SER A 66 -13.64 10.15 10.90
N ILE A 67 -14.10 8.92 11.05
CA ILE A 67 -14.81 8.18 9.99
C ILE A 67 -16.08 8.91 9.54
N THR A 68 -16.70 9.73 10.39
CA THR A 68 -17.92 10.48 10.07
C THR A 68 -17.71 11.55 9.01
N ASP A 69 -16.46 11.94 8.76
CA ASP A 69 -16.12 12.92 7.70
C ASP A 69 -16.16 12.28 6.30
N TYR A 70 -16.15 10.94 6.22
CA TYR A 70 -16.12 10.17 4.99
C TYR A 70 -17.40 9.38 4.73
N VAL A 71 -18.02 8.86 5.78
CA VAL A 71 -19.14 7.91 5.69
C VAL A 71 -20.28 8.38 6.58
N LYS A 72 -21.51 8.22 6.10
CA LYS A 72 -22.72 8.53 6.91
C LYS A 72 -22.70 7.77 8.24
N PRO A 73 -23.12 8.42 9.34
CA PRO A 73 -22.92 7.89 10.71
C PRO A 73 -23.67 6.62 11.08
N VAL A 74 -24.49 6.06 10.20
CA VAL A 74 -25.30 4.86 10.49
C VAL A 74 -24.42 3.64 10.77
N GLY A 75 -24.52 3.10 11.96
CA GLY A 75 -23.82 1.88 12.36
C GLY A 75 -22.33 2.01 12.66
N LEU A 76 -21.73 3.21 12.56
CA LEU A 76 -20.29 3.43 12.71
C LEU A 76 -19.76 3.21 14.13
N ARG A 77 -20.58 3.39 15.18
CA ARG A 77 -20.16 3.23 16.59
C ARG A 77 -19.56 1.86 16.92
N ARG A 78 -19.91 0.83 16.15
CA ARG A 78 -19.43 -0.55 16.36
C ARG A 78 -18.22 -0.90 15.48
N LYS A 79 -17.80 -0.02 14.59
CA LYS A 79 -16.68 -0.26 13.69
C LYS A 79 -15.38 0.08 14.39
N LYS A 80 -14.40 -0.80 14.29
CA LYS A 80 -13.07 -0.60 14.86
C LYS A 80 -12.14 0.06 13.85
N ARG A 81 -11.01 0.55 14.34
CA ARG A 81 -10.09 1.40 13.56
C ARG A 81 -9.68 0.79 12.23
N PHE A 82 -9.31 -0.48 12.19
CA PHE A 82 -8.96 -1.19 10.96
C PHE A 82 -10.02 -1.03 9.86
N SER A 83 -11.30 -1.25 10.20
CA SER A 83 -12.40 -1.04 9.26
C SER A 83 -12.66 0.44 8.97
N GLN A 84 -12.49 1.33 9.96
CA GLN A 84 -12.74 2.76 9.77
C GLN A 84 -11.79 3.39 8.76
N ILE A 85 -10.47 3.12 8.88
CA ILE A 85 -9.49 3.67 7.94
C ILE A 85 -9.67 3.08 6.53
N ALA A 86 -10.01 1.78 6.42
CA ALA A 86 -10.33 1.16 5.14
C ALA A 86 -11.55 1.79 4.47
N MET A 87 -12.65 1.96 5.23
CA MET A 87 -13.88 2.59 4.72
C MET A 87 -13.63 4.04 4.27
N ALA A 88 -12.85 4.82 5.04
CA ALA A 88 -12.50 6.19 4.68
C ALA A 88 -11.72 6.24 3.36
N ALA A 89 -10.62 5.49 3.25
CA ALA A 89 -9.81 5.44 2.04
C ALA A 89 -10.61 4.93 0.83
N ALA A 90 -11.44 3.90 1.02
CA ALA A 90 -12.31 3.36 -0.03
C ALA A 90 -13.34 4.40 -0.50
N THR A 91 -13.92 5.20 0.42
CA THR A 91 -14.87 6.26 0.06
C THR A 91 -14.19 7.38 -0.74
N VAL A 92 -12.97 7.78 -0.34
CA VAL A 92 -12.18 8.76 -1.09
C VAL A 92 -11.89 8.25 -2.50
N ALA A 93 -11.41 7.01 -2.63
CA ALA A 93 -11.10 6.41 -3.92
C ALA A 93 -12.34 6.24 -4.82
N PHE A 94 -13.45 5.78 -4.25
CA PHE A 94 -14.72 5.62 -4.95
C PHE A 94 -15.22 6.95 -5.51
N THR A 95 -15.14 8.02 -4.71
CA THR A 95 -15.50 9.38 -5.11
C THR A 95 -14.54 9.93 -6.16
N SER A 96 -13.22 9.74 -5.98
CA SER A 96 -12.18 10.11 -6.95
C SER A 96 -12.41 9.46 -8.31
N ALA A 97 -12.79 8.18 -8.31
CA ALA A 97 -13.11 7.44 -9.53
C ALA A 97 -14.48 7.80 -10.12
N ARG A 98 -15.31 8.60 -9.43
CA ARG A 98 -16.68 8.97 -9.83
C ARG A 98 -17.59 7.76 -10.09
N LEU A 99 -17.36 6.66 -9.36
CA LEU A 99 -18.13 5.43 -9.53
C LEU A 99 -19.60 5.58 -9.08
N GLY A 100 -19.89 6.52 -8.17
CA GLY A 100 -21.24 6.78 -7.66
C GLY A 100 -22.07 7.77 -8.48
N GLU A 101 -21.48 8.49 -9.45
CA GLU A 101 -22.17 9.53 -10.22
C GLU A 101 -23.03 8.99 -11.38
N ARG A 102 -22.72 7.81 -11.82
CA ARG A 102 -23.51 7.09 -12.84
C ARG A 102 -23.90 5.73 -12.28
N PRO A 103 -25.03 5.16 -12.68
CA PRO A 103 -25.37 3.80 -12.31
C PRO A 103 -24.39 2.83 -13.01
N ALA A 104 -23.15 2.80 -12.50
CA ALA A 104 -22.28 1.67 -12.73
C ALA A 104 -23.03 0.44 -12.19
N ASP A 105 -22.93 -0.67 -12.87
CA ASP A 105 -23.42 -1.94 -12.35
C ASP A 105 -22.57 -2.32 -11.11
N LEU A 106 -22.97 -1.81 -9.95
CA LEU A 106 -22.26 -2.05 -8.68
C LEU A 106 -22.20 -3.54 -8.30
N GLU A 107 -22.95 -4.40 -8.99
CA GLU A 107 -22.82 -5.85 -8.87
C GLU A 107 -21.50 -6.37 -9.44
N ARG A 108 -20.89 -5.62 -10.36
CA ARG A 108 -19.60 -5.94 -10.96
C ARG A 108 -18.44 -5.07 -10.45
N VAL A 109 -18.72 -4.19 -9.47
CA VAL A 109 -17.70 -3.42 -8.75
C VAL A 109 -17.43 -4.10 -7.43
N GLY A 110 -16.17 -4.46 -7.18
CA GLY A 110 -15.78 -5.24 -6.01
C GLY A 110 -14.65 -4.62 -5.19
N VAL A 111 -14.18 -5.36 -4.20
CA VAL A 111 -13.11 -4.99 -3.29
C VAL A 111 -12.12 -6.13 -3.16
N VAL A 112 -10.85 -5.82 -3.29
CA VAL A 112 -9.74 -6.72 -2.94
C VAL A 112 -8.88 -6.01 -1.89
N THR A 113 -8.62 -6.62 -0.74
CA THR A 113 -7.75 -6.06 0.28
C THR A 113 -6.51 -6.92 0.47
N GLY A 114 -5.35 -6.28 0.48
CA GLY A 114 -4.08 -6.80 0.96
C GLY A 114 -3.80 -6.31 2.38
N THR A 115 -3.43 -7.20 3.28
CA THR A 115 -3.04 -6.90 4.65
C THR A 115 -1.99 -7.91 5.10
N GLU A 116 -1.13 -7.56 6.04
CA GLU A 116 -0.17 -8.51 6.61
C GLU A 116 -0.63 -8.98 7.99
N TYR A 117 -1.11 -8.07 8.83
CA TYR A 117 -1.48 -8.34 10.22
C TYR A 117 -2.98 -8.37 10.46
N GLY A 118 -3.75 -7.62 9.68
CA GLY A 118 -5.20 -7.51 9.87
C GLY A 118 -5.59 -6.70 11.12
N PRO A 119 -6.76 -6.98 11.70
CA PRO A 119 -7.36 -6.17 12.75
C PRO A 119 -6.79 -6.45 14.15
N GLN A 120 -5.48 -6.28 14.34
CA GLN A 120 -4.75 -6.71 15.54
C GLN A 120 -5.21 -6.01 16.82
N ARG A 121 -5.66 -4.74 16.76
CA ARG A 121 -6.19 -4.05 17.95
C ARG A 121 -7.42 -4.75 18.51
N VAL A 122 -8.36 -5.12 17.65
CA VAL A 122 -9.59 -5.80 18.06
C VAL A 122 -9.36 -7.25 18.45
N VAL A 123 -8.42 -7.93 17.79
CA VAL A 123 -7.98 -9.28 18.19
C VAL A 123 -7.43 -9.26 19.60
N SER A 124 -6.52 -8.32 19.90
CA SER A 124 -5.95 -8.15 21.24
C SER A 124 -7.02 -7.82 22.29
N GLU A 125 -7.96 -6.91 21.97
CA GLU A 125 -9.06 -6.55 22.86
C GLU A 125 -9.95 -7.77 23.16
N TYR A 126 -10.28 -8.57 22.14
CA TYR A 126 -11.08 -9.79 22.29
C TYR A 126 -10.37 -10.85 23.15
N LEU A 127 -9.09 -11.12 22.84
CA LEU A 127 -8.30 -12.11 23.57
C LEU A 127 -8.07 -11.70 25.04
N ASN A 128 -7.81 -10.43 25.31
CA ASN A 128 -7.68 -9.93 26.68
C ASN A 128 -8.97 -10.12 27.50
N GLY A 129 -10.14 -9.88 26.89
CA GLY A 129 -11.43 -10.20 27.53
C GLY A 129 -11.61 -11.69 27.79
N LEU A 130 -11.32 -12.52 26.80
CA LEU A 130 -11.45 -13.98 26.91
C LEU A 130 -10.51 -14.60 27.96
N LEU A 131 -9.22 -14.21 27.92
CA LEU A 131 -8.19 -14.75 28.83
C LEU A 131 -8.29 -14.20 30.25
N GLY A 132 -8.69 -12.93 30.39
CA GLY A 132 -8.82 -12.29 31.71
C GLY A 132 -10.13 -12.61 32.45
N GLY A 133 -11.25 -12.83 31.72
CA GLY A 133 -12.58 -13.01 32.30
C GLY A 133 -13.34 -14.24 31.82
N GLY A 134 -12.70 -15.10 31.02
CA GLY A 134 -13.31 -16.32 30.49
C GLY A 134 -14.39 -16.05 29.43
N LEU A 135 -15.12 -17.09 29.07
CA LEU A 135 -16.15 -17.06 28.01
C LEU A 135 -17.24 -16.01 28.23
N GLN A 136 -17.53 -15.66 29.49
CA GLN A 136 -18.56 -14.67 29.81
C GLN A 136 -18.13 -13.23 29.40
N GLN A 137 -16.84 -12.97 29.27
CA GLN A 137 -16.31 -11.69 28.83
C GLN A 137 -15.90 -11.68 27.34
N ALA A 138 -16.00 -12.82 26.65
CA ALA A 138 -15.82 -12.90 25.22
C ALA A 138 -16.98 -12.22 24.49
N SER A 139 -16.76 -11.03 23.97
CA SER A 139 -17.80 -10.25 23.26
C SER A 139 -18.08 -10.81 21.87
N PRO A 140 -19.31 -11.31 21.57
CA PRO A 140 -19.66 -11.74 20.21
C PRO A 140 -19.56 -10.61 19.19
N GLY A 141 -19.80 -9.36 19.61
CA GLY A 141 -19.69 -8.18 18.75
C GLY A 141 -18.26 -7.85 18.37
N LEU A 142 -17.27 -8.12 19.26
CA LEU A 142 -15.85 -8.01 18.92
C LEU A 142 -15.39 -9.16 18.03
N PHE A 143 -15.84 -10.38 18.31
CA PHE A 143 -15.47 -11.56 17.54
C PHE A 143 -15.71 -11.38 16.05
N THR A 144 -16.86 -10.81 15.66
CA THR A 144 -17.17 -10.55 14.24
C THR A 144 -16.22 -9.55 13.57
N GLN A 145 -15.37 -8.86 14.32
CA GLN A 145 -14.41 -7.89 13.83
C GLN A 145 -12.95 -8.35 13.90
N THR A 146 -12.71 -9.58 14.39
CA THR A 146 -11.37 -10.17 14.49
C THR A 146 -10.90 -10.82 13.18
N VAL A 147 -11.78 -10.96 12.20
CA VAL A 147 -11.49 -11.65 10.95
C VAL A 147 -10.84 -10.71 9.93
N TYR A 148 -9.89 -11.22 9.14
CA TYR A 148 -9.13 -10.43 8.17
C TYR A 148 -10.01 -9.73 7.12
N ASN A 149 -11.10 -10.35 6.72
CA ASN A 149 -12.01 -9.83 5.69
C ASN A 149 -13.04 -8.80 6.21
N VAL A 150 -12.95 -8.38 7.45
CA VAL A 150 -13.91 -7.41 8.03
C VAL A 150 -13.87 -6.08 7.28
N ALA A 151 -12.69 -5.61 6.89
CA ALA A 151 -12.53 -4.36 6.14
C ALA A 151 -13.25 -4.39 4.80
N ASN A 152 -13.11 -5.48 4.03
CA ASN A 152 -13.80 -5.69 2.76
C ASN A 152 -15.32 -5.61 2.90
N GLY A 153 -15.86 -6.38 3.85
CA GLY A 153 -17.29 -6.40 4.09
C GLY A 153 -17.84 -5.04 4.48
N GLN A 154 -17.10 -4.29 5.32
CA GLN A 154 -17.52 -2.96 5.74
C GLN A 154 -17.44 -1.92 4.61
N ALA A 155 -16.36 -1.93 3.82
CA ALA A 155 -16.22 -1.06 2.66
C ALA A 155 -17.30 -1.35 1.61
N SER A 156 -17.54 -2.62 1.28
CA SER A 156 -18.58 -3.04 0.33
C SER A 156 -19.97 -2.60 0.79
N LEU A 157 -20.30 -2.78 2.08
CA LEU A 157 -21.58 -2.35 2.64
C LEU A 157 -21.75 -0.83 2.61
N ALA A 158 -20.69 -0.08 2.94
CA ALA A 158 -20.73 1.38 2.97
C ALA A 158 -20.96 1.98 1.57
N LEU A 159 -20.40 1.35 0.55
CA LEU A 159 -20.42 1.83 -0.84
C LEU A 159 -21.46 1.10 -1.72
N GLY A 160 -22.16 0.10 -1.18
CA GLY A 160 -23.18 -0.67 -1.92
C GLY A 160 -22.62 -1.58 -2.99
N LEU A 161 -21.33 -2.02 -2.86
CA LEU A 161 -20.64 -2.85 -3.84
C LEU A 161 -21.05 -4.32 -3.67
N LYS A 162 -21.24 -5.04 -4.78
CA LYS A 162 -21.72 -6.42 -4.78
C LYS A 162 -20.82 -7.37 -5.60
N GLY A 163 -19.78 -6.82 -6.24
CA GLY A 163 -18.84 -7.58 -7.07
C GLY A 163 -17.91 -8.47 -6.25
N ALA A 164 -16.81 -8.90 -6.86
CA ALA A 164 -15.80 -9.75 -6.24
C ALA A 164 -15.30 -9.16 -4.92
N ASN A 165 -15.18 -10.02 -3.89
CA ASN A 165 -14.74 -9.61 -2.55
C ASN A 165 -13.70 -10.61 -2.04
N SER A 166 -12.45 -10.17 -1.90
CA SER A 166 -11.32 -11.03 -1.52
C SER A 166 -10.38 -10.34 -0.55
N THR A 167 -9.78 -11.12 0.35
CA THR A 167 -8.72 -10.67 1.25
C THR A 167 -7.49 -11.53 1.06
N LEU A 168 -6.35 -10.90 0.91
CA LEU A 168 -5.04 -11.52 0.77
C LEU A 168 -4.20 -11.17 2.00
N VAL A 169 -3.59 -12.17 2.60
CA VAL A 169 -2.65 -11.99 3.70
C VAL A 169 -1.24 -12.14 3.16
N GLY A 170 -0.45 -11.07 3.22
CA GLY A 170 0.90 -11.04 2.66
C GLY A 170 0.96 -11.11 1.13
N GLY A 171 -0.11 -10.73 0.43
CA GLY A 171 -0.19 -10.77 -1.03
C GLY A 171 -0.60 -9.42 -1.64
N SER A 172 -0.29 -9.23 -2.92
CA SER A 172 -0.60 -8.02 -3.68
C SER A 172 -2.09 -7.93 -4.02
N ALA A 173 -2.75 -6.90 -3.49
CA ALA A 173 -4.14 -6.60 -3.83
C ALA A 173 -4.26 -6.12 -5.29
N LEU A 174 -3.29 -5.35 -5.79
CA LEU A 174 -3.27 -4.85 -7.17
C LEU A 174 -3.13 -6.00 -8.16
N ALA A 175 -2.16 -6.89 -7.97
CA ALA A 175 -1.94 -8.02 -8.87
C ALA A 175 -3.17 -8.94 -8.96
N TYR A 176 -3.81 -9.20 -7.82
CA TYR A 176 -5.00 -10.04 -7.81
C TYR A 176 -6.22 -9.33 -8.42
N ALA A 177 -6.37 -8.02 -8.20
CA ALA A 177 -7.42 -7.24 -8.83
C ALA A 177 -7.23 -7.19 -10.36
N GLU A 178 -5.99 -7.01 -10.85
CA GLU A 178 -5.67 -7.11 -12.28
C GLU A 178 -6.09 -8.46 -12.87
N LEU A 179 -5.78 -9.57 -12.18
CA LEU A 179 -6.17 -10.92 -12.60
C LEU A 179 -7.70 -11.07 -12.69
N LEU A 180 -8.46 -10.54 -11.73
CA LEU A 180 -9.92 -10.60 -11.74
C LEU A 180 -10.51 -9.79 -12.89
N LEU A 181 -9.96 -8.61 -13.18
CA LEU A 181 -10.37 -7.79 -14.33
C LEU A 181 -10.05 -8.51 -15.66
N ALA A 182 -8.81 -8.99 -15.82
CA ALA A 182 -8.37 -9.71 -17.02
C ALA A 182 -9.21 -10.99 -17.30
N SER A 183 -9.66 -11.66 -16.22
CA SER A 183 -10.56 -12.83 -16.33
C SER A 183 -12.04 -12.49 -16.50
N GLY A 184 -12.40 -11.20 -16.55
CA GLY A 184 -13.79 -10.74 -16.70
C GLY A 184 -14.66 -10.98 -15.47
N LYS A 185 -14.09 -11.22 -14.29
CA LYS A 185 -14.80 -11.46 -13.04
C LYS A 185 -15.31 -10.17 -12.40
N ALA A 186 -14.76 -9.03 -12.75
CA ALA A 186 -15.15 -7.71 -12.32
C ALA A 186 -15.02 -6.71 -13.48
N ASP A 187 -15.70 -5.59 -13.37
CA ASP A 187 -15.56 -4.45 -14.27
C ASP A 187 -14.70 -3.35 -13.63
N ALA A 188 -14.81 -3.18 -12.31
CA ALA A 188 -13.92 -2.33 -11.51
C ALA A 188 -13.67 -2.95 -10.13
N LEU A 189 -12.51 -2.66 -9.56
CA LEU A 189 -12.10 -3.15 -8.26
C LEU A 189 -11.40 -2.04 -7.45
N LEU A 190 -11.79 -1.91 -6.20
CA LEU A 190 -11.06 -1.14 -5.21
C LEU A 190 -9.98 -2.07 -4.63
N ALA A 191 -8.73 -1.90 -5.06
CA ALA A 191 -7.58 -2.59 -4.50
C ALA A 191 -7.11 -1.82 -3.25
N ILE A 192 -7.42 -2.35 -2.08
CA ILE A 192 -7.12 -1.75 -0.77
C ILE A 192 -5.84 -2.37 -0.22
N SER A 193 -4.90 -1.55 0.17
CA SER A 193 -3.73 -1.93 0.97
C SER A 193 -3.90 -1.36 2.36
N LEU A 194 -3.81 -2.21 3.40
CA LEU A 194 -4.28 -1.85 4.74
C LEU A 194 -3.53 -2.58 5.83
N ASP A 195 -2.99 -1.83 6.78
CA ASP A 195 -2.72 -2.30 8.15
C ASP A 195 -2.80 -1.15 9.17
N GLU A 196 -3.08 -1.52 10.43
CA GLU A 196 -3.10 -0.60 11.57
C GLU A 196 -1.93 -0.90 12.52
N THR A 197 -1.38 0.11 13.17
CA THR A 197 -0.44 -0.08 14.28
C THR A 197 -1.18 -0.45 15.56
N ASN A 198 -0.53 -1.21 16.44
CA ASN A 198 -1.07 -1.58 17.74
C ASN A 198 0.05 -1.61 18.80
N GLN A 199 -0.35 -1.63 20.08
CA GLN A 199 0.59 -1.60 21.20
C GLN A 199 1.55 -2.79 21.18
N ILE A 200 1.10 -3.98 20.80
CA ILE A 200 1.95 -5.19 20.77
C ILE A 200 3.08 -5.03 19.75
N MET A 201 2.76 -4.49 18.56
CA MET A 201 3.77 -4.21 17.53
C MET A 201 4.74 -3.13 18.02
N THR A 202 4.24 -2.05 18.64
CA THR A 202 5.09 -1.01 19.18
C THR A 202 6.07 -1.56 20.22
N GLU A 203 5.56 -2.30 21.21
CA GLU A 203 6.39 -2.93 22.25
C GLU A 203 7.38 -3.95 21.67
N TYR A 204 6.99 -4.69 20.63
CA TYR A 204 7.89 -5.62 19.94
C TYR A 204 9.05 -4.87 19.29
N PHE A 205 8.78 -3.84 18.51
CA PHE A 205 9.83 -3.08 17.84
C PHE A 205 10.67 -2.25 18.81
N ASP A 206 10.10 -1.73 19.92
CA ASP A 206 10.88 -1.10 20.99
C ASP A 206 11.93 -2.07 21.53
N ARG A 207 11.55 -3.31 21.87
CA ARG A 207 12.48 -4.34 22.34
C ARG A 207 13.51 -4.76 21.30
N VAL A 208 13.10 -4.84 20.02
CA VAL A 208 14.00 -5.15 18.91
C VAL A 208 15.08 -4.10 18.78
N PHE A 209 14.75 -2.83 18.99
CA PHE A 209 15.65 -1.69 18.88
C PHE A 209 16.25 -1.22 20.22
N GLU A 210 16.06 -1.95 21.34
CA GLU A 210 16.78 -1.71 22.59
C GLU A 210 18.30 -1.82 22.42
N HIS A 211 18.76 -2.67 21.47
CA HIS A 211 20.17 -2.83 21.14
C HIS A 211 20.48 -2.11 19.83
N PRO A 212 21.62 -1.38 19.75
CA PRO A 212 22.02 -0.71 18.52
C PRO A 212 22.13 -1.68 17.34
N ARG A 213 21.48 -1.31 16.25
CA ARG A 213 21.56 -2.01 14.96
C ARG A 213 21.95 -1.03 13.90
N GLY A 214 22.62 -1.50 12.86
CA GLY A 214 22.88 -0.69 11.68
C GLY A 214 21.56 -0.36 10.98
N VAL A 215 21.26 0.92 10.85
CA VAL A 215 20.15 1.42 10.02
C VAL A 215 20.71 2.44 9.04
N ALA A 216 20.29 2.35 7.79
CA ALA A 216 20.71 3.31 6.77
C ALA A 216 19.95 4.64 6.90
N PHE A 217 18.71 4.56 7.38
CA PHE A 217 17.82 5.68 7.68
C PHE A 217 17.08 5.40 8.99
N THR A 218 16.29 6.35 9.48
CA THR A 218 15.45 6.14 10.65
C THR A 218 14.34 5.13 10.34
N PHE A 219 14.31 3.99 11.06
CA PHE A 219 13.20 3.06 10.98
C PHE A 219 12.03 3.53 11.82
N ALA A 220 10.84 3.50 11.24
CA ALA A 220 9.60 3.80 11.95
C ALA A 220 8.50 2.82 11.51
N THR A 221 7.54 2.55 12.39
CA THR A 221 6.29 1.87 11.99
C THR A 221 5.20 2.89 11.74
N GLY A 222 4.32 2.62 10.78
CA GLY A 222 3.19 3.46 10.44
C GLY A 222 1.90 2.67 10.30
N GLU A 223 0.78 3.36 10.16
CA GLU A 223 -0.49 2.77 9.79
C GLU A 223 -1.06 3.48 8.57
N ALA A 224 -1.63 2.72 7.64
CA ALA A 224 -2.23 3.30 6.45
C ALA A 224 -3.36 2.43 5.90
N ALA A 225 -4.31 3.10 5.27
CA ALA A 225 -5.20 2.50 4.29
C ALA A 225 -5.07 3.31 3.00
N ALA A 226 -4.68 2.67 1.92
CA ALA A 226 -4.66 3.28 0.61
C ALA A 226 -5.40 2.40 -0.40
N VAL A 227 -5.94 3.01 -1.43
CA VAL A 227 -6.80 2.35 -2.41
C VAL A 227 -6.46 2.85 -3.80
N VAL A 228 -6.30 1.92 -4.73
CA VAL A 228 -6.25 2.20 -6.16
C VAL A 228 -7.48 1.57 -6.81
N VAL A 229 -8.23 2.35 -7.57
CA VAL A 229 -9.37 1.84 -8.34
C VAL A 229 -8.87 1.37 -9.69
N LEU A 230 -8.86 0.06 -9.88
CA LEU A 230 -8.55 -0.59 -11.15
C LEU A 230 -9.85 -0.84 -11.91
N GLU A 231 -9.86 -0.52 -13.19
CA GLU A 231 -11.05 -0.63 -14.04
C GLU A 231 -10.68 -1.17 -15.42
N SER A 232 -11.54 -2.01 -15.98
CA SER A 232 -11.39 -2.46 -17.37
C SER A 232 -11.61 -1.30 -18.34
N ALA A 233 -10.83 -1.24 -19.41
CA ALA A 233 -10.97 -0.19 -20.42
C ALA A 233 -12.40 -0.09 -20.95
N ARG A 234 -13.08 -1.24 -21.15
CA ARG A 234 -14.48 -1.30 -21.59
C ARG A 234 -15.43 -0.61 -20.61
N SER A 235 -15.26 -0.83 -19.30
CA SER A 235 -16.10 -0.20 -18.27
C SER A 235 -15.85 1.30 -18.21
N ALA A 236 -14.59 1.71 -18.18
CA ALA A 236 -14.20 3.11 -18.15
C ALA A 236 -14.74 3.89 -19.35
N GLU A 237 -14.63 3.33 -20.56
CA GLU A 237 -15.17 3.90 -21.80
C GLU A 237 -16.70 4.02 -21.75
N ALA A 238 -17.39 2.94 -21.35
CA ALA A 238 -18.85 2.91 -21.29
C ALA A 238 -19.45 3.97 -20.36
N ARG A 239 -18.74 4.31 -19.28
CA ARG A 239 -19.17 5.37 -18.35
C ARG A 239 -18.52 6.75 -18.58
N GLY A 240 -17.64 6.87 -19.59
CA GLY A 240 -16.91 8.09 -19.91
C GLY A 240 -15.96 8.53 -18.80
N ALA A 241 -15.29 7.56 -18.13
CA ALA A 241 -14.28 7.86 -17.14
C ALA A 241 -13.03 8.44 -17.79
N THR A 242 -12.38 9.37 -17.10
CA THR A 242 -11.05 9.86 -17.47
C THR A 242 -10.02 9.07 -16.66
N PRO A 243 -9.19 8.21 -17.27
CA PRO A 243 -8.16 7.48 -16.55
C PRO A 243 -7.11 8.43 -15.97
N LEU A 244 -6.64 8.13 -14.77
CA LEU A 244 -5.51 8.82 -14.13
C LEU A 244 -4.18 8.21 -14.56
N ALA A 245 -4.19 6.89 -14.83
CA ALA A 245 -3.04 6.14 -15.30
C ALA A 245 -3.48 4.83 -15.97
N THR A 246 -2.53 4.18 -16.65
CA THR A 246 -2.65 2.81 -17.15
C THR A 246 -1.72 1.91 -16.37
N LEU A 247 -2.21 0.79 -15.87
CA LEU A 247 -1.42 -0.31 -15.34
C LEU A 247 -0.88 -1.11 -16.55
N LEU A 248 0.42 -1.08 -16.78
CA LEU A 248 1.05 -1.73 -17.92
C LEU A 248 1.42 -3.16 -17.61
N SER A 249 1.92 -3.42 -16.41
CA SER A 249 2.33 -4.76 -15.98
C SER A 249 2.43 -4.88 -14.48
N THR A 250 2.30 -6.11 -13.97
CA THR A 250 2.64 -6.52 -12.63
C THR A 250 3.47 -7.79 -12.67
N ALA A 251 4.52 -7.86 -11.86
CA ALA A 251 5.34 -9.04 -11.70
C ALA A 251 5.64 -9.28 -10.21
N SER A 252 5.65 -10.54 -9.79
CA SER A 252 5.95 -10.90 -8.42
C SER A 252 7.06 -11.94 -8.37
N ALA A 253 7.95 -11.81 -7.39
CA ALA A 253 8.99 -12.76 -7.07
C ALA A 253 8.97 -13.04 -5.56
N SER A 254 9.61 -14.11 -5.13
CA SER A 254 9.74 -14.44 -3.71
C SER A 254 11.10 -15.06 -3.46
N ALA A 255 11.79 -14.58 -2.43
CA ALA A 255 13.08 -15.14 -2.02
C ALA A 255 12.88 -16.49 -1.32
N ALA A 256 13.68 -17.48 -1.69
CA ALA A 256 13.65 -18.77 -1.01
C ALA A 256 14.17 -18.62 0.43
N GLY A 257 13.39 -19.12 1.41
CA GLY A 257 13.76 -19.06 2.84
C GLY A 257 13.56 -17.72 3.51
N ALA A 258 12.98 -16.72 2.82
CA ALA A 258 12.61 -15.46 3.41
C ALA A 258 11.46 -15.60 4.41
N GLY A 259 11.35 -14.68 5.36
CA GLY A 259 10.17 -14.56 6.22
C GLY A 259 10.30 -15.18 7.60
N VAL A 260 11.51 -15.53 8.05
CA VAL A 260 11.70 -16.11 9.39
C VAL A 260 11.92 -15.05 10.46
N SER A 261 12.29 -13.82 10.10
CA SER A 261 12.58 -12.76 11.07
C SER A 261 12.26 -11.37 10.51
N TYR A 262 11.53 -10.58 11.28
CA TYR A 262 11.33 -9.15 11.01
C TYR A 262 12.61 -8.33 10.99
N LEU A 263 13.71 -8.88 11.47
CA LEU A 263 15.00 -8.22 11.57
C LEU A 263 15.88 -8.45 10.35
N ASP A 264 15.64 -9.57 9.68
CA ASP A 264 16.32 -9.97 8.47
C ASP A 264 15.34 -9.91 7.30
N TRP A 265 14.75 -8.72 7.10
CA TRP A 265 13.89 -8.49 5.95
C TRP A 265 14.65 -8.89 4.69
N GLN A 266 14.31 -10.05 4.21
CA GLN A 266 14.75 -10.58 2.94
C GLN A 266 13.53 -10.51 2.02
N PRO A 267 13.55 -9.73 1.00
CA PRO A 267 14.24 -10.18 -0.20
C PRO A 267 15.66 -9.63 -0.32
N ASP A 268 16.52 -10.44 -0.93
CA ASP A 268 17.81 -10.02 -1.40
C ASP A 268 17.70 -9.13 -2.66
N ASP A 269 18.79 -8.49 -3.05
CA ASP A 269 18.85 -7.63 -4.23
C ASP A 269 18.48 -8.37 -5.53
N THR A 270 18.84 -9.64 -5.66
CA THR A 270 18.56 -10.44 -6.87
C THR A 270 17.07 -10.73 -7.02
N THR A 271 16.35 -10.96 -5.92
CA THR A 271 14.89 -11.14 -5.94
C THR A 271 14.17 -9.84 -6.34
N ILE A 272 14.61 -8.69 -5.79
CA ILE A 272 14.07 -7.38 -6.12
C ILE A 272 14.35 -7.06 -7.59
N GLU A 273 15.60 -7.19 -8.03
CA GLU A 273 16.00 -6.98 -9.42
C GLU A 273 15.19 -7.85 -10.38
N HIS A 274 15.03 -9.14 -10.06
CA HIS A 274 14.28 -10.07 -10.90
C HIS A 274 12.81 -9.62 -11.07
N SER A 275 12.15 -9.22 -9.99
CA SER A 275 10.78 -8.69 -10.04
C SER A 275 10.68 -7.44 -10.92
N MET A 276 11.64 -6.50 -10.78
CA MET A 276 11.69 -5.28 -11.60
C MET A 276 11.89 -5.59 -13.08
N ARG A 277 12.85 -6.47 -13.43
CA ARG A 277 13.11 -6.86 -14.82
C ARG A 277 11.92 -7.57 -15.44
N GLN A 278 11.25 -8.46 -14.71
CA GLN A 278 10.03 -9.10 -15.21
C GLN A 278 8.90 -8.09 -15.46
N ALA A 279 8.74 -7.09 -14.60
CA ALA A 279 7.74 -6.06 -14.80
C ALA A 279 8.03 -5.23 -16.07
N LEU A 280 9.29 -4.85 -16.30
CA LEU A 280 9.74 -4.16 -17.51
C LEU A 280 9.49 -4.99 -18.76
N GLU A 281 9.88 -6.27 -18.75
CA GLU A 281 9.67 -7.20 -19.86
C GLU A 281 8.19 -7.33 -20.22
N ARG A 282 7.32 -7.53 -19.22
CA ARG A 282 5.86 -7.63 -19.42
C ARG A 282 5.25 -6.35 -19.96
N ALA A 283 5.77 -5.19 -19.54
CA ALA A 283 5.35 -3.88 -20.05
C ALA A 283 5.92 -3.58 -21.45
N ASN A 284 6.86 -4.40 -21.95
CA ASN A 284 7.65 -4.15 -23.15
C ASN A 284 8.34 -2.78 -23.11
N LEU A 285 8.95 -2.44 -21.96
CA LEU A 285 9.70 -1.22 -21.72
C LEU A 285 11.14 -1.53 -21.37
N THR A 286 12.03 -0.61 -21.74
CA THR A 286 13.40 -0.55 -21.24
C THR A 286 13.44 0.30 -19.97
N ILE A 287 14.51 0.18 -19.18
CA ILE A 287 14.66 0.99 -17.96
C ILE A 287 14.84 2.50 -18.28
N ASP A 288 15.38 2.83 -19.43
CA ASP A 288 15.56 4.23 -19.87
C ASP A 288 14.21 4.93 -20.15
N GLU A 289 13.11 4.17 -20.28
CA GLU A 289 11.76 4.69 -20.44
C GLU A 289 11.01 4.85 -19.10
N VAL A 290 11.67 4.55 -17.98
CA VAL A 290 11.13 4.72 -16.62
C VAL A 290 11.66 6.02 -16.03
N ASP A 291 10.76 6.94 -15.75
CA ASP A 291 11.10 8.27 -15.20
C ASP A 291 11.33 8.22 -13.69
N THR A 292 10.56 7.37 -12.99
CA THR A 292 10.57 7.32 -11.53
C THR A 292 10.51 5.87 -11.04
N VAL A 293 11.38 5.53 -10.09
CA VAL A 293 11.26 4.31 -9.28
C VAL A 293 10.70 4.67 -7.91
N VAL A 294 9.63 4.00 -7.50
CA VAL A 294 9.08 4.08 -6.14
C VAL A 294 9.45 2.80 -5.41
N GLY A 295 10.31 2.95 -4.41
CA GLY A 295 10.93 1.82 -3.75
C GLY A 295 10.30 1.42 -2.43
N THR A 296 10.82 0.33 -1.89
CA THR A 296 10.34 -0.35 -0.68
C THR A 296 11.22 -0.13 0.54
N ALA A 297 12.40 0.52 0.39
CA ALA A 297 13.32 0.77 1.50
C ALA A 297 12.62 1.50 2.65
N ASN A 298 12.77 0.94 3.86
CA ASN A 298 12.05 1.39 5.06
C ASN A 298 13.00 1.87 6.18
N GLY A 299 14.29 2.03 5.89
CA GLY A 299 15.31 2.45 6.84
C GLY A 299 16.12 1.31 7.45
N LEU A 300 15.63 0.07 7.42
CA LEU A 300 16.45 -1.09 7.80
C LEU A 300 17.60 -1.27 6.80
N GLU A 301 18.82 -1.45 7.32
CA GLU A 301 20.04 -1.51 6.50
C GLU A 301 19.96 -2.59 5.43
N GLY A 302 19.53 -3.80 5.79
CA GLY A 302 19.47 -4.95 4.87
C GLY A 302 18.55 -4.66 3.68
N LEU A 303 17.29 -4.34 3.93
CA LEU A 303 16.31 -4.07 2.88
C LEU A 303 16.71 -2.85 2.03
N THR A 304 17.15 -1.76 2.69
CA THR A 304 17.56 -0.54 1.99
C THR A 304 18.73 -0.79 1.04
N ARG A 305 19.74 -1.53 1.50
CA ARG A 305 20.91 -1.89 0.69
C ARG A 305 20.53 -2.78 -0.49
N SER A 306 19.72 -3.82 -0.24
CA SER A 306 19.26 -4.75 -1.29
C SER A 306 18.48 -4.02 -2.37
N GLU A 307 17.60 -3.10 -1.99
CA GLU A 307 16.84 -2.35 -2.98
C GLU A 307 17.68 -1.36 -3.78
N LEU A 308 18.53 -0.57 -3.13
CA LEU A 308 19.40 0.36 -3.85
C LEU A 308 20.36 -0.39 -4.79
N SER A 309 20.88 -1.56 -4.37
CA SER A 309 21.66 -2.45 -5.24
C SER A 309 20.84 -2.90 -6.47
N ALA A 310 19.59 -3.33 -6.27
CA ALA A 310 18.72 -3.76 -7.36
C ALA A 310 18.38 -2.62 -8.33
N ILE A 311 18.05 -1.43 -7.82
CA ILE A 311 17.78 -0.24 -8.65
C ILE A 311 19.01 0.12 -9.49
N ARG A 312 20.21 0.05 -8.92
CA ARG A 312 21.47 0.26 -9.65
C ARG A 312 21.69 -0.83 -10.69
N ALA A 313 21.44 -2.09 -10.36
CA ALA A 313 21.67 -3.24 -11.25
C ALA A 313 20.76 -3.22 -12.49
N ILE A 314 19.53 -2.72 -12.36
CA ILE A 314 18.67 -2.52 -13.54
C ILE A 314 19.07 -1.32 -14.40
N GLY A 315 19.94 -0.44 -13.89
CA GLY A 315 20.50 0.72 -14.62
C GLY A 315 19.64 1.97 -14.58
N HIS A 316 18.72 2.10 -13.60
CA HIS A 316 17.87 3.28 -13.48
C HIS A 316 18.68 4.57 -13.19
N ARG A 317 18.33 5.67 -13.87
CA ARG A 317 19.02 6.98 -13.76
C ARG A 317 18.08 8.14 -13.44
N GLY A 318 16.77 7.87 -13.38
CA GLY A 318 15.75 8.87 -13.04
C GLY A 318 15.53 9.01 -11.54
N SER A 319 14.44 9.65 -11.18
CA SER A 319 14.07 9.90 -9.78
C SER A 319 13.82 8.62 -9.00
N VAL A 320 14.23 8.60 -7.72
CA VAL A 320 13.97 7.51 -6.77
C VAL A 320 13.17 8.04 -5.59
N LEU A 321 12.03 7.44 -5.31
CA LEU A 321 11.17 7.77 -4.19
C LEU A 321 11.17 6.61 -3.20
N LEU A 322 11.43 6.88 -1.92
CA LEU A 322 11.41 5.90 -0.83
C LEU A 322 10.36 6.29 0.22
N PRO A 323 9.06 6.18 -0.10
CA PRO A 323 7.99 6.77 0.72
C PRO A 323 7.91 6.22 2.14
N ARG A 324 8.35 4.99 2.40
CA ARG A 324 8.38 4.40 3.76
C ARG A 324 9.32 5.15 4.71
N LEU A 325 10.29 5.91 4.19
CA LEU A 325 11.12 6.78 5.04
C LEU A 325 10.30 7.95 5.64
N ALA A 326 9.21 8.36 5.00
CA ALA A 326 8.30 9.38 5.48
C ALA A 326 7.07 8.81 6.20
N THR A 327 6.47 7.74 5.66
CA THR A 327 5.25 7.13 6.22
C THR A 327 5.53 6.17 7.37
N GLY A 328 6.77 5.72 7.49
CA GLY A 328 7.11 4.53 8.26
C GLY A 328 6.67 3.26 7.52
N GLU A 329 6.98 2.12 8.13
CA GLU A 329 6.57 0.81 7.66
C GLU A 329 5.10 0.57 7.96
N CYS A 330 4.25 0.66 6.94
CA CYS A 330 2.80 0.45 7.05
C CYS A 330 2.38 -0.98 6.67
N PHE A 331 3.33 -1.90 6.54
CA PHE A 331 3.10 -3.32 6.24
C PHE A 331 2.16 -3.52 5.03
N GLY A 332 1.05 -4.20 5.19
CA GLY A 332 0.06 -4.38 4.13
C GLY A 332 -0.52 -3.06 3.58
N GLY A 333 -0.38 -1.94 4.29
CA GLY A 333 -0.78 -0.61 3.83
C GLY A 333 0.12 0.00 2.74
N ASN A 334 1.32 -0.55 2.53
CA ASN A 334 2.33 0.10 1.69
C ASN A 334 2.04 0.06 0.18
N GLU A 335 1.45 -1.02 -0.36
CA GLU A 335 1.36 -1.24 -1.81
C GLU A 335 0.59 -0.12 -2.51
N ALA A 336 -0.70 0.04 -2.21
CA ALA A 336 -1.49 1.10 -2.84
C ALA A 336 -1.00 2.50 -2.46
N LEU A 337 -0.44 2.68 -1.24
CA LEU A 337 0.12 3.96 -0.81
C LEU A 337 1.32 4.37 -1.69
N ALA A 338 2.21 3.45 -2.01
CA ALA A 338 3.35 3.70 -2.91
C ALA A 338 2.87 4.12 -4.30
N HIS A 339 1.83 3.47 -4.84
CA HIS A 339 1.23 3.86 -6.12
C HIS A 339 0.59 5.26 -6.06
N VAL A 340 -0.17 5.57 -5.01
CA VAL A 340 -0.77 6.91 -4.83
C VAL A 340 0.32 7.98 -4.81
N ILE A 341 1.37 7.78 -4.03
CA ILE A 341 2.49 8.72 -3.91
C ILE A 341 3.22 8.85 -5.26
N GLY A 342 3.57 7.74 -5.90
CA GLY A 342 4.26 7.73 -7.18
C GLY A 342 3.48 8.48 -8.27
N LEU A 343 2.16 8.23 -8.37
CA LEU A 343 1.29 8.91 -9.33
C LEU A 343 1.16 10.41 -9.04
N GLN A 344 1.14 10.82 -7.78
CA GLN A 344 1.06 12.23 -7.42
C GLN A 344 2.38 12.97 -7.64
N ALA A 345 3.52 12.34 -7.35
CA ALA A 345 4.84 12.93 -7.49
C ALA A 345 5.32 13.05 -8.94
N SER A 346 4.88 12.15 -9.81
CA SER A 346 5.38 12.11 -11.20
C SER A 346 4.65 13.08 -12.12
N ALA A 347 5.33 13.53 -13.17
CA ALA A 347 4.75 14.39 -14.19
C ALA A 347 3.70 13.63 -15.04
N PRO A 348 2.75 14.33 -15.69
CA PRO A 348 1.88 13.72 -16.69
C PRO A 348 2.66 13.00 -17.80
N GLY A 349 2.22 11.82 -18.19
CA GLY A 349 2.87 10.99 -19.21
C GLY A 349 4.01 10.10 -18.69
N SER A 350 4.49 10.29 -17.45
CA SER A 350 5.60 9.52 -16.88
C SER A 350 5.29 8.04 -16.73
N SER A 351 6.31 7.22 -16.96
CA SER A 351 6.33 5.80 -16.61
C SER A 351 6.96 5.62 -15.22
N ILE A 352 6.28 4.87 -14.36
CA ILE A 352 6.62 4.69 -12.96
C ILE A 352 6.78 3.20 -12.69
N LEU A 353 7.94 2.80 -12.16
CA LEU A 353 8.17 1.46 -11.63
C LEU A 353 7.98 1.52 -10.11
N THR A 354 6.94 0.86 -9.59
CA THR A 354 6.71 0.75 -8.15
C THR A 354 7.08 -0.64 -7.68
N THR A 355 7.95 -0.74 -6.68
CA THR A 355 8.35 -2.02 -6.08
C THR A 355 7.94 -2.06 -4.62
N VAL A 356 7.35 -3.15 -4.19
CA VAL A 356 6.89 -3.36 -2.82
C VAL A 356 7.36 -4.73 -2.33
N ALA A 357 8.18 -4.73 -1.30
CA ALA A 357 8.56 -5.93 -0.56
C ALA A 357 7.69 -6.09 0.69
N THR A 358 7.32 -7.32 0.99
CA THR A 358 6.55 -7.73 2.17
C THR A 358 7.44 -8.46 3.18
N VAL A 359 7.06 -8.50 4.44
CA VAL A 359 7.84 -9.18 5.51
C VAL A 359 8.04 -10.67 5.27
N ASN A 360 7.19 -11.30 4.47
CA ASN A 360 7.31 -12.71 4.12
C ASN A 360 8.26 -12.98 2.94
N GLY A 361 9.00 -11.95 2.48
CA GLY A 361 9.96 -12.06 1.39
C GLY A 361 9.37 -12.02 -0.01
N GLY A 362 8.08 -11.74 -0.14
CA GLY A 362 7.45 -11.44 -1.43
C GLY A 362 7.86 -10.07 -1.94
N VAL A 363 8.06 -9.95 -3.24
CA VAL A 363 8.30 -8.69 -3.93
C VAL A 363 7.32 -8.58 -5.08
N THR A 364 6.64 -7.45 -5.20
CA THR A 364 5.81 -7.13 -6.35
C THR A 364 6.29 -5.84 -6.97
N SER A 365 6.59 -5.89 -8.27
CA SER A 365 6.96 -4.73 -9.09
C SER A 365 5.87 -4.47 -10.12
N THR A 366 5.49 -3.21 -10.26
CA THR A 366 4.39 -2.78 -11.13
C THR A 366 4.84 -1.61 -11.99
N ILE A 367 4.54 -1.65 -13.28
CA ILE A 367 4.73 -0.51 -14.18
C ILE A 367 3.40 0.18 -14.40
N THR A 368 3.36 1.46 -14.10
CA THR A 368 2.21 2.32 -14.42
C THR A 368 2.65 3.47 -15.31
N ARG A 369 1.77 3.91 -16.22
CA ARG A 369 1.95 5.12 -17.01
C ARG A 369 0.89 6.14 -16.63
N LYS A 370 1.32 7.27 -16.06
CA LYS A 370 0.44 8.37 -15.73
C LYS A 370 -0.20 8.95 -16.99
N ALA A 371 -1.48 9.31 -16.93
CA ALA A 371 -2.13 9.95 -18.07
C ALA A 371 -1.41 11.23 -18.48
N ALA A 372 -1.37 11.52 -19.78
CA ALA A 372 -0.95 12.82 -20.28
C ALA A 372 -1.95 13.90 -19.84
N ALA A 373 -1.50 15.15 -19.74
CA ALA A 373 -2.35 16.28 -19.36
C ALA A 373 -3.41 16.59 -20.42
#